data_a492a9ac34e17ff4787bb83514fcc112
#
_entry.id   a492a9ac34e17ff4787bb83514fcc112
#
_cell.length_a   1.000
_cell.length_b   1.000
_cell.length_c   1.000
_cell.angle_alpha   90.00
_cell.angle_beta   90.00
_cell.angle_gamma   90.00
#
_symmetry.space_group_name_H-M   'P 1'
#
loop_
_entity.id
_entity.type
_entity.pdbx_description
1 polymer ?
#
loop_
_entity_poly.entity_id
_entity_poly.type
_entity_poly.pdbx_seq_one_letter_code
_entity_poly.pdbx_strand_id
1 'polypeptide(L)'
;MVSHLLDIPSNRITVRVKRMGGGFGGKESRAMMVSLPVCLAASKLRRPVRLMLDRDEDMAISGTRHPFLCKYKASYNKDGKITACDIKIYNNGGYSMDLSCSVLERAMFHFENSYFIPIVRVHAWVCRTNLPSNTAFXGFGGPQGMFAGEHIVRQVAHALRRDYIEVMRLNLYTEKQLTHYNQCLXNCRLQMCWDECLKNANFDRRRSQIAEFNKMNRWRKRGISVVPTKFGIAFTALFXNQAGALLHVYKDGSVLLSHGGTEMGQGLHTKMIQVAARALDISPDLIHISETSTDKVPNTSATAASAGSDLNGMAVLDACNKINDRLSVYKKSMPDKDWFAWIAQAYMDRVGLSATGFYATPNIGYDFATNSGNPFNYFTYGVACSEVEIDCLTGDHQVVRTDIVMDLGSSINPAIDIGQVEGGFMQGYGLFTIEEMIYSPQGMVMSRGPGVYKLPGFGDIPTVFNVSLLKGAPNPRAVYSSKAVGEPPLFLASSIFFAIKEAISAARSDSGLNEYFYLESPATAARIRMACQDNITRKFVAAKEGSFTPWNVVP
;
A
#
# COMPACT_ATOMS: atom_id res chain seq x y z
N MET A 1 -9.67 23.97 -4.21
CA MET A 1 -9.25 24.23 -5.61
C MET A 1 -10.35 24.88 -6.43
N VAL A 2 -11.59 24.33 -6.44
CA VAL A 2 -12.69 24.96 -7.18
C VAL A 2 -12.94 26.39 -6.66
N SER A 3 -12.93 26.55 -5.34
CA SER A 3 -13.09 27.87 -4.69
C SER A 3 -12.07 28.88 -5.23
N HIS A 4 -10.82 28.45 -5.31
CA HIS A 4 -9.73 29.30 -5.80
C HIS A 4 -9.91 29.61 -7.30
N LEU A 5 -10.28 28.57 -8.08
CA LEU A 5 -10.45 28.72 -9.52
C LEU A 5 -11.57 29.71 -9.86
N LEU A 6 -12.69 29.61 -9.15
CA LEU A 6 -13.88 30.41 -9.49
C LEU A 6 -14.02 31.66 -8.64
N ASP A 7 -13.14 31.88 -7.68
CA ASP A 7 -13.17 33.02 -6.76
C ASP A 7 -14.52 33.14 -6.03
N ILE A 8 -14.97 31.98 -5.48
CA ILE A 8 -16.19 31.94 -4.67
C ILE A 8 -15.87 31.19 -3.36
N PRO A 9 -16.56 31.53 -2.28
CA PRO A 9 -16.26 30.87 -0.99
C PRO A 9 -16.55 29.38 -1.01
N SER A 10 -15.74 28.62 -0.30
CA SER A 10 -15.87 27.15 -0.23
C SER A 10 -17.21 26.70 0.30
N ASN A 11 -17.85 27.48 1.17
CA ASN A 11 -19.15 27.12 1.74
C ASN A 11 -20.30 27.18 0.71
N ARG A 12 -20.02 27.69 -0.47
CA ARG A 12 -21.01 27.74 -1.56
C ARG A 12 -20.77 26.66 -2.60
N ILE A 13 -19.83 25.75 -2.31
CA ILE A 13 -19.47 24.66 -3.23
C ILE A 13 -19.68 23.35 -2.47
N THR A 14 -20.45 22.44 -3.06
CA THR A 14 -20.65 21.11 -2.49
C THR A 14 -20.03 20.06 -3.41
N VAL A 15 -19.13 19.26 -2.86
CA VAL A 15 -18.53 18.14 -3.58
C VAL A 15 -19.07 16.86 -2.97
N ARG A 16 -19.58 15.98 -3.82
CA ARG A 16 -20.19 14.74 -3.39
C ARG A 16 -19.55 13.56 -4.09
N VAL A 17 -19.31 12.49 -3.33
CA VAL A 17 -18.81 11.23 -3.88
C VAL A 17 -19.62 10.12 -3.23
N LYS A 18 -20.39 9.38 -4.04
CA LYS A 18 -21.14 8.25 -3.49
C LYS A 18 -20.22 7.04 -3.32
N ARG A 19 -19.47 6.73 -4.35
CA ARG A 19 -18.43 5.70 -4.32
C ARG A 19 -17.58 5.82 -5.58
N MET A 20 -16.40 5.18 -5.56
CA MET A 20 -15.52 5.14 -6.71
C MET A 20 -15.19 3.69 -7.05
N GLY A 21 -14.87 3.44 -8.30
CA GLY A 21 -14.42 2.13 -8.76
C GLY A 21 -12.93 1.95 -8.62
N GLY A 22 -12.41 2.20 -7.42
CA GLY A 22 -10.99 2.17 -7.14
C GLY A 22 -10.37 3.55 -7.23
N GLY A 23 -9.36 3.78 -6.44
CA GLY A 23 -8.60 5.03 -6.46
C GLY A 23 -7.12 4.79 -6.45
N PHE A 24 -6.65 4.00 -5.49
CA PHE A 24 -5.25 3.54 -5.39
C PHE A 24 -4.23 4.66 -5.38
N GLY A 25 -4.66 5.90 -5.08
CA GLY A 25 -3.81 7.09 -5.11
C GLY A 25 -3.93 7.90 -6.38
N GLY A 26 -4.31 7.30 -7.49
CA GLY A 26 -4.36 7.98 -8.78
C GLY A 26 -5.40 9.07 -8.87
N LYS A 27 -6.35 9.11 -7.94
CA LYS A 27 -7.39 10.12 -7.91
C LYS A 27 -7.23 11.11 -6.75
N GLU A 28 -6.07 11.11 -6.06
CA GLU A 28 -5.84 12.03 -4.95
C GLU A 28 -5.73 13.48 -5.43
N SER A 29 -4.82 13.74 -6.35
CA SER A 29 -4.59 15.08 -6.86
C SER A 29 -4.99 15.20 -8.33
N ARG A 30 -4.81 14.14 -9.12
CA ARG A 30 -4.99 14.23 -10.56
C ARG A 30 -6.46 14.29 -10.99
N ALA A 31 -7.41 13.99 -10.10
CA ALA A 31 -8.83 14.18 -10.38
C ALA A 31 -9.15 15.64 -10.75
N MET A 32 -8.34 16.58 -10.26
CA MET A 32 -8.56 17.99 -10.57
C MET A 32 -8.34 18.30 -12.06
N MET A 33 -7.60 17.48 -12.78
CA MET A 33 -7.41 17.68 -14.21
C MET A 33 -8.71 17.50 -14.99
N VAL A 34 -9.65 16.79 -14.39
CA VAL A 34 -10.99 16.60 -14.96
C VAL A 34 -11.98 17.59 -14.34
N SER A 35 -11.97 17.72 -13.02
CA SER A 35 -12.99 18.49 -12.32
C SER A 35 -12.85 19.99 -12.50
N LEU A 36 -11.62 20.53 -12.57
CA LEU A 36 -11.47 21.97 -12.69
C LEU A 36 -11.94 22.50 -14.05
N PRO A 37 -11.58 21.88 -15.19
CA PRO A 37 -12.15 22.33 -16.46
C PRO A 37 -13.67 22.25 -16.50
N VAL A 38 -14.25 21.19 -15.92
CA VAL A 38 -15.72 21.04 -15.86
C VAL A 38 -16.34 22.20 -15.08
N CYS A 39 -15.77 22.54 -13.92
CA CYS A 39 -16.29 23.62 -13.10
C CYS A 39 -16.17 24.96 -13.80
N LEU A 40 -15.06 25.22 -14.47
CA LEU A 40 -14.87 26.47 -15.20
C LEU A 40 -15.88 26.58 -16.33
N ALA A 41 -16.05 25.51 -17.10
CA ALA A 41 -17.01 25.53 -18.21
C ALA A 41 -18.45 25.76 -17.70
N ALA A 42 -18.82 25.06 -16.62
CA ALA A 42 -20.16 25.21 -16.05
C ALA A 42 -20.41 26.66 -15.58
N SER A 43 -19.39 27.24 -14.94
CA SER A 43 -19.49 28.62 -14.46
C SER A 43 -19.65 29.61 -15.62
N LYS A 44 -18.86 29.43 -16.67
CA LYS A 44 -18.90 30.35 -17.82
C LYS A 44 -20.19 30.20 -18.64
N LEU A 45 -20.63 28.96 -18.82
CA LEU A 45 -21.79 28.67 -19.67
C LEU A 45 -23.11 28.74 -18.92
N ARG A 46 -23.07 28.76 -17.60
CA ARG A 46 -24.26 28.70 -16.72
C ARG A 46 -25.14 27.48 -17.06
N ARG A 47 -24.49 26.34 -17.28
CA ARG A 47 -25.14 25.11 -17.65
C ARG A 47 -24.43 23.94 -16.96
N PRO A 48 -25.14 22.84 -16.70
CA PRO A 48 -24.46 21.62 -16.24
C PRO A 48 -23.44 21.15 -17.29
N VAL A 49 -22.30 20.67 -16.82
CA VAL A 49 -21.23 20.17 -17.68
C VAL A 49 -20.77 18.84 -17.13
N ARG A 50 -20.50 17.91 -18.04
CA ARG A 50 -20.07 16.55 -17.70
C ARG A 50 -18.86 16.20 -18.55
N LEU A 51 -17.92 15.47 -17.94
CA LEU A 51 -16.70 15.05 -18.63
C LEU A 51 -16.35 13.63 -18.19
N MET A 52 -16.01 12.79 -19.14
CA MET A 52 -15.46 11.46 -18.87
C MET A 52 -14.33 11.21 -19.87
N LEU A 53 -13.16 10.85 -19.36
CA LEU A 53 -12.01 10.54 -20.23
C LEU A 53 -12.12 9.10 -20.76
N ASP A 54 -11.72 8.91 -22.00
CA ASP A 54 -11.47 7.57 -22.50
C ASP A 54 -10.18 7.03 -21.87
N ARG A 55 -10.01 5.70 -21.88
CA ARG A 55 -8.90 5.09 -21.18
C ARG A 55 -7.54 5.55 -21.69
N ASP A 56 -7.39 5.72 -22.98
CA ASP A 56 -6.12 6.16 -23.54
C ASP A 56 -5.79 7.60 -23.15
N GLU A 57 -6.79 8.47 -23.09
CA GLU A 57 -6.59 9.84 -22.60
C GLU A 57 -6.22 9.83 -21.12
N ASP A 58 -6.94 9.04 -20.33
CA ASP A 58 -6.69 8.92 -18.90
C ASP A 58 -5.26 8.49 -18.63
N MET A 59 -4.80 7.42 -19.29
CA MET A 59 -3.45 6.91 -19.09
C MET A 59 -2.38 7.92 -19.53
N ALA A 60 -2.68 8.72 -20.53
CA ALA A 60 -1.70 9.67 -21.05
C ALA A 60 -1.50 10.89 -20.14
N ILE A 61 -2.55 11.31 -19.40
CA ILE A 61 -2.46 12.59 -18.68
C ILE A 61 -2.53 12.47 -17.17
N SER A 62 -3.05 11.38 -16.62
CA SER A 62 -3.36 11.36 -15.18
C SER A 62 -2.19 10.98 -14.28
N GLY A 63 -1.09 10.51 -14.85
CA GLY A 63 0.10 10.17 -14.06
C GLY A 63 0.15 8.70 -13.65
N THR A 64 1.34 8.24 -13.34
CA THR A 64 1.57 6.83 -13.02
C THR A 64 2.51 6.72 -11.82
N ARG A 65 2.88 5.47 -11.48
CA ARG A 65 3.79 5.21 -10.38
C ARG A 65 5.19 5.73 -10.71
N HIS A 66 5.84 6.33 -9.74
CA HIS A 66 7.19 6.87 -9.90
C HIS A 66 8.21 5.76 -10.12
N PRO A 67 9.00 5.83 -11.20
CA PRO A 67 10.21 4.99 -11.30
C PRO A 67 11.27 5.48 -10.31
N PHE A 68 12.00 4.54 -9.74
CA PHE A 68 13.04 4.85 -8.76
C PHE A 68 14.36 4.19 -9.16
N LEU A 69 15.46 4.85 -8.85
CA LEU A 69 16.79 4.28 -8.93
C LEU A 69 17.45 4.42 -7.57
N CYS A 70 17.97 3.32 -7.04
CA CYS A 70 18.67 3.35 -5.76
C CYS A 70 20.10 2.87 -5.95
N LYS A 71 21.06 3.62 -5.37
CA LYS A 71 22.47 3.23 -5.33
C LYS A 71 22.85 3.10 -3.87
N TYR A 72 23.46 1.99 -3.50
CA TYR A 72 23.74 1.76 -2.10
C TYR A 72 25.10 1.13 -1.87
N LYS A 73 25.60 1.34 -0.67
CA LYS A 73 26.81 0.73 -0.16
C LYS A 73 26.50 0.28 1.25
N ALA A 74 26.71 -0.99 1.53
CA ALA A 74 26.37 -1.56 2.83
C ALA A 74 27.58 -2.27 3.42
N SER A 75 27.74 -2.18 4.73
CA SER A 75 28.74 -2.96 5.45
C SER A 75 28.05 -4.00 6.32
N TYR A 76 28.75 -5.08 6.56
CA TYR A 76 28.19 -6.20 7.30
C TYR A 76 29.31 -7.01 7.94
N ASN A 77 28.96 -7.76 8.99
CA ASN A 77 29.95 -8.63 9.62
C ASN A 77 29.85 -10.06 9.09
N LYS A 78 30.74 -10.91 9.56
CA LYS A 78 30.82 -12.30 9.08
C LYS A 78 29.55 -13.10 9.34
N ASP A 79 28.78 -12.71 10.36
CA ASP A 79 27.55 -13.40 10.69
C ASP A 79 26.40 -13.04 9.75
N GLY A 80 26.58 -11.97 8.98
CA GLY A 80 25.54 -11.47 8.09
C GLY A 80 24.76 -10.30 8.65
N LYS A 81 25.13 -9.80 9.82
CA LYS A 81 24.48 -8.62 10.40
C LYS A 81 24.91 -7.39 9.64
N ILE A 82 23.95 -6.62 9.12
CA ILE A 82 24.23 -5.38 8.41
C ILE A 82 24.52 -4.30 9.44
N THR A 83 25.66 -3.62 9.30
CA THR A 83 26.10 -2.67 10.30
C THR A 83 25.93 -1.23 9.87
N ALA A 84 25.93 -0.96 8.56
CA ALA A 84 25.75 0.40 8.06
C ALA A 84 25.26 0.36 6.62
N CYS A 85 24.57 1.42 6.21
CA CYS A 85 24.14 1.57 4.83
C CYS A 85 24.17 3.05 4.44
N ASP A 86 24.74 3.31 3.28
CA ASP A 86 24.73 4.62 2.64
C ASP A 86 23.94 4.45 1.35
N ILE A 87 22.79 5.11 1.25
CA ILE A 87 21.89 4.93 0.11
C ILE A 87 21.55 6.26 -0.52
N LYS A 88 21.56 6.28 -1.85
CA LYS A 88 21.11 7.41 -2.66
C LYS A 88 19.88 6.97 -3.44
N ILE A 89 18.81 7.76 -3.33
CA ILE A 89 17.52 7.42 -3.91
C ILE A 89 17.14 8.51 -4.91
N TYR A 90 16.84 8.11 -6.14
CA TYR A 90 16.43 9.02 -7.20
C TYR A 90 15.01 8.67 -7.63
N ASN A 91 14.13 9.67 -7.56
CA ASN A 91 12.71 9.53 -7.87
C ASN A 91 12.41 10.31 -9.14
N ASN A 92 11.96 9.61 -10.20
CA ASN A 92 11.61 10.27 -11.46
C ASN A 92 10.23 10.90 -11.32
N GLY A 93 10.19 12.23 -11.16
CA GLY A 93 8.93 12.94 -10.93
C GLY A 93 8.17 13.31 -12.19
N GLY A 94 8.84 13.28 -13.35
CA GLY A 94 8.24 13.81 -14.55
C GLY A 94 8.39 15.33 -14.60
N TYR A 95 7.52 16.00 -15.36
CA TYR A 95 7.71 17.42 -15.63
C TYR A 95 7.24 18.34 -14.49
N SER A 96 6.43 17.84 -13.57
CA SER A 96 5.92 18.67 -12.48
C SER A 96 5.97 17.90 -11.15
N MET A 97 5.90 18.64 -10.04
CA MET A 97 6.12 18.08 -8.71
C MET A 97 4.99 17.17 -8.24
N ASP A 98 3.74 17.58 -8.38
CA ASP A 98 2.60 16.83 -7.86
C ASP A 98 2.90 16.34 -6.44
N LEU A 99 2.82 15.02 -6.17
CA LEU A 99 3.09 14.43 -4.86
C LEU A 99 4.49 13.80 -4.77
N SER A 100 5.36 14.09 -5.74
CA SER A 100 6.63 13.39 -5.85
C SER A 100 7.54 13.53 -4.63
N CYS A 101 7.53 14.69 -3.98
CA CYS A 101 8.35 14.90 -2.79
C CYS A 101 7.90 13.99 -1.64
N SER A 102 6.59 13.93 -1.39
CA SER A 102 6.06 13.09 -0.32
C SER A 102 6.27 11.60 -0.61
N VAL A 103 6.16 11.21 -1.89
CA VAL A 103 6.45 9.83 -2.30
C VAL A 103 7.92 9.50 -2.00
N LEU A 104 8.82 10.43 -2.29
CA LEU A 104 10.25 10.24 -1.99
C LEU A 104 10.48 10.12 -0.48
N GLU A 105 9.82 10.96 0.32
CA GLU A 105 9.97 10.91 1.78
C GLU A 105 9.54 9.56 2.33
N ARG A 106 8.43 9.03 1.84
CA ARG A 106 7.99 7.70 2.29
C ARG A 106 9.02 6.63 1.91
N ALA A 107 9.61 6.71 0.72
CA ALA A 107 10.66 5.78 0.35
C ALA A 107 11.87 5.89 1.28
N MET A 108 12.23 7.11 1.68
CA MET A 108 13.34 7.31 2.62
C MET A 108 13.06 6.66 3.97
N PHE A 109 11.82 6.76 4.46
CA PHE A 109 11.45 6.14 5.73
C PHE A 109 11.38 4.62 5.64
N HIS A 110 11.20 4.05 4.44
CA HIS A 110 10.89 2.62 4.30
C HIS A 110 11.97 1.82 3.57
N PHE A 111 13.07 2.42 3.13
CA PHE A 111 14.01 1.67 2.28
C PHE A 111 14.56 0.41 2.96
N GLU A 112 14.71 0.44 4.28
CA GLU A 112 15.25 -0.70 5.00
C GLU A 112 14.23 -1.82 5.17
N ASN A 113 12.97 -1.59 4.79
CA ASN A 113 11.89 -2.55 5.00
C ASN A 113 11.84 -2.98 6.46
N SER A 114 12.06 -4.28 6.72
CA SER A 114 11.90 -4.87 8.04
C SER A 114 13.23 -5.13 8.75
N TYR A 115 14.32 -4.54 8.24
CA TYR A 115 15.66 -4.88 8.73
C TYR A 115 16.26 -3.74 9.54
N PHE A 116 16.84 -4.11 10.69
CA PHE A 116 17.49 -3.13 11.56
C PHE A 116 18.90 -2.87 11.06
N ILE A 117 19.18 -1.62 10.70
CA ILE A 117 20.51 -1.19 10.26
C ILE A 117 20.92 -0.05 11.19
N PRO A 118 21.94 -0.27 12.05
CA PRO A 118 22.25 0.72 13.10
C PRO A 118 22.75 2.08 12.59
N ILE A 119 23.49 2.10 11.50
CA ILE A 119 24.09 3.33 10.98
C ILE A 119 23.60 3.51 9.54
N VAL A 120 22.87 4.61 9.31
CA VAL A 120 22.24 4.85 8.01
C VAL A 120 22.47 6.28 7.58
N ARG A 121 22.81 6.46 6.32
CA ARG A 121 22.83 7.76 5.67
C ARG A 121 21.97 7.66 4.40
N VAL A 122 20.96 8.53 4.30
CA VAL A 122 20.07 8.57 3.14
C VAL A 122 20.16 9.93 2.48
N HIS A 123 20.46 9.94 1.19
CA HIS A 123 20.33 11.13 0.35
C HIS A 123 19.32 10.82 -0.75
N ALA A 124 18.42 11.74 -1.01
CA ALA A 124 17.34 11.45 -1.94
C ALA A 124 16.96 12.69 -2.74
N TRP A 125 16.57 12.49 -3.99
CA TRP A 125 16.24 13.58 -4.90
C TRP A 125 15.00 13.25 -5.71
N VAL A 126 14.13 14.26 -5.89
CA VAL A 126 13.10 14.22 -6.94
C VAL A 126 13.76 14.78 -8.19
N CYS A 127 13.73 14.00 -9.25
CA CYS A 127 14.36 14.38 -10.52
C CYS A 127 13.27 14.85 -11.49
N ARG A 128 13.44 16.06 -11.98
CA ARG A 128 12.56 16.60 -13.01
C ARG A 128 12.98 16.06 -14.38
N THR A 129 12.03 15.50 -15.12
CA THR A 129 12.30 14.93 -16.44
C THR A 129 11.26 15.42 -17.44
N ASN A 130 11.45 15.05 -18.69
CA ASN A 130 10.52 15.42 -19.76
C ASN A 130 9.31 14.51 -19.87
N LEU A 131 9.20 13.52 -18.98
CA LEU A 131 8.08 12.59 -19.03
C LEU A 131 6.83 13.20 -18.40
N PRO A 132 5.65 12.63 -18.67
CA PRO A 132 4.45 13.03 -17.95
C PRO A 132 4.66 12.94 -16.45
N SER A 133 3.98 13.83 -15.72
CA SER A 133 4.14 13.89 -14.26
C SER A 133 3.64 12.60 -13.61
N ASN A 134 4.45 12.01 -12.74
CA ASN A 134 4.04 10.85 -11.96
C ASN A 134 3.27 11.29 -10.72
N THR A 135 2.53 10.38 -10.12
CA THR A 135 1.65 10.72 -9.00
C THR A 135 1.56 9.54 -8.01
N ALA A 136 0.77 9.71 -6.97
CA ALA A 136 0.58 8.70 -5.93
C ALA A 136 0.01 7.40 -6.51
N PHE A 137 0.51 6.31 -5.98
CA PHE A 137 -0.03 4.99 -6.31
C PHE A 137 0.26 4.06 -5.13
N UNK A 138 -0.78 3.32 -4.64
CA UNK A 138 -0.76 2.44 -3.56
C UNK A 138 0.59 2.05 -3.15
N GLY A 139 0.96 2.36 -1.96
CA GLY A 139 2.26 2.22 -1.34
C GLY A 139 3.06 3.51 -1.26
N PHE A 140 2.80 4.44 -2.16
CA PHE A 140 3.25 5.84 -2.06
C PHE A 140 4.77 5.94 -1.88
N GLY A 141 5.53 5.17 -2.65
CA GLY A 141 6.99 5.19 -2.56
C GLY A 141 7.56 4.16 -1.59
N GLY A 142 6.75 3.64 -0.68
CA GLY A 142 7.19 2.59 0.24
C GLY A 142 7.74 1.38 -0.50
N PRO A 143 6.96 0.80 -1.43
CA PRO A 143 7.44 -0.40 -2.12
C PRO A 143 8.74 -0.18 -2.89
N GLN A 144 8.91 0.99 -3.51
CA GLN A 144 10.14 1.28 -4.24
C GLN A 144 11.34 1.31 -3.29
N GLY A 145 11.18 1.97 -2.14
CA GLY A 145 12.25 1.99 -1.15
C GLY A 145 12.52 0.61 -0.57
N MET A 146 11.47 -0.09 -0.18
CA MET A 146 11.58 -1.42 0.44
C MET A 146 12.26 -2.43 -0.49
N PHE A 147 12.09 -2.23 -1.80
CA PHE A 147 12.72 -3.09 -2.80
C PHE A 147 14.25 -3.02 -2.68
N ALA A 148 14.79 -1.82 -2.44
CA ALA A 148 16.23 -1.68 -2.20
C ALA A 148 16.67 -2.47 -0.96
N GLY A 149 15.91 -2.37 0.11
CA GLY A 149 16.24 -3.10 1.35
C GLY A 149 16.31 -4.60 1.13
N GLU A 150 15.38 -5.14 0.36
CA GLU A 150 15.40 -6.58 0.06
C GLU A 150 16.62 -6.97 -0.78
N HIS A 151 17.00 -6.13 -1.72
CA HIS A 151 18.21 -6.41 -2.51
C HIS A 151 19.45 -6.36 -1.64
N ILE A 152 19.53 -5.39 -0.71
CA ILE A 152 20.69 -5.26 0.17
C ILE A 152 20.90 -6.54 0.99
N VAL A 153 19.86 -7.01 1.67
CA VAL A 153 20.01 -8.15 2.58
C VAL A 153 20.33 -9.44 1.79
N ARG A 154 19.74 -9.59 0.61
CA ARG A 154 19.98 -10.77 -0.21
C ARG A 154 21.38 -10.74 -0.83
N GLN A 155 21.86 -9.57 -1.20
CA GLN A 155 23.20 -9.43 -1.74
C GLN A 155 24.25 -9.72 -0.67
N VAL A 156 24.00 -9.30 0.58
CA VAL A 156 24.88 -9.63 1.70
C VAL A 156 24.95 -11.16 1.88
N ALA A 157 23.81 -11.82 1.85
CA ALA A 157 23.77 -13.28 1.99
C ALA A 157 24.56 -13.96 0.89
N HIS A 158 24.40 -13.50 -0.36
CA HIS A 158 25.12 -14.06 -1.50
C HIS A 158 26.63 -13.86 -1.34
N ALA A 159 27.05 -12.65 -0.95
CA ALA A 159 28.47 -12.35 -0.79
C ALA A 159 29.13 -13.22 0.28
N LEU A 160 28.38 -13.55 1.32
CA LEU A 160 28.88 -14.39 2.41
C LEU A 160 28.71 -15.89 2.15
N ARG A 161 28.03 -16.23 1.04
CA ARG A 161 27.67 -17.63 0.74
C ARG A 161 26.89 -18.26 1.88
N ARG A 162 25.95 -17.48 2.44
CA ARG A 162 25.09 -17.94 3.52
C ARG A 162 23.64 -18.02 3.04
N ASP A 163 22.87 -18.85 3.72
CA ASP A 163 21.44 -18.98 3.43
C ASP A 163 20.76 -17.63 3.62
N TYR A 164 20.07 -17.14 2.58
CA TYR A 164 19.44 -15.84 2.65
C TYR A 164 18.35 -15.79 3.73
N ILE A 165 17.68 -16.93 4.00
CA ILE A 165 16.65 -16.97 5.03
C ILE A 165 17.28 -16.69 6.41
N GLU A 166 18.44 -17.27 6.70
CA GLU A 166 19.13 -17.02 7.96
C GLU A 166 19.56 -15.58 8.09
N VAL A 167 20.12 -15.02 7.02
CA VAL A 167 20.61 -13.64 7.05
C VAL A 167 19.45 -12.65 7.19
N MET A 168 18.34 -12.88 6.50
CA MET A 168 17.16 -12.04 6.65
C MET A 168 16.64 -12.07 8.08
N ARG A 169 16.46 -13.27 8.65
CA ARG A 169 15.92 -13.39 10.01
C ARG A 169 16.84 -12.74 11.04
N LEU A 170 18.13 -12.86 10.86
CA LEU A 170 19.12 -12.25 11.74
C LEU A 170 18.97 -10.73 11.80
N ASN A 171 18.60 -10.11 10.70
CA ASN A 171 18.51 -8.67 10.59
C ASN A 171 17.12 -8.09 10.88
N LEU A 172 16.11 -8.93 11.09
CA LEU A 172 14.76 -8.41 11.36
C LEU A 172 14.76 -7.52 12.59
N TYR A 173 13.97 -6.46 12.53
CA TYR A 173 13.73 -5.61 13.71
C TYR A 173 13.19 -6.45 14.86
N THR A 174 13.58 -6.08 16.07
CA THR A 174 13.05 -6.65 17.30
C THR A 174 12.43 -5.54 18.13
N GLU A 175 11.75 -5.95 19.21
CA GLU A 175 11.00 -5.05 20.07
C GLU A 175 11.86 -3.90 20.60
N LYS A 176 11.34 -2.69 20.49
CA LYS A 176 11.91 -1.45 21.00
C LYS A 176 13.17 -0.96 20.26
N GLN A 177 13.56 -1.60 19.17
CA GLN A 177 14.63 -1.06 18.36
C GLN A 177 14.17 0.23 17.69
N LEU A 178 15.12 1.11 17.44
CA LEU A 178 14.87 2.39 16.78
C LEU A 178 15.07 2.26 15.27
N THR A 179 14.16 2.84 14.51
CA THR A 179 14.35 2.98 13.07
C THR A 179 15.48 3.96 12.79
N HIS A 180 15.90 4.06 11.53
CA HIS A 180 16.95 5.01 11.15
C HIS A 180 16.49 6.47 11.28
N TYR A 181 15.22 6.71 11.49
CA TYR A 181 14.68 8.05 11.78
C TYR A 181 14.25 8.16 13.25
N ASN A 182 14.77 7.28 14.09
CA ASN A 182 14.69 7.32 15.55
C ASN A 182 13.29 7.12 16.13
N GLN A 183 12.41 6.41 15.41
CA GLN A 183 11.13 6.00 15.98
C GLN A 183 11.25 4.61 16.59
N CYS A 184 10.79 4.47 17.85
CA CYS A 184 10.81 3.20 18.58
C CYS A 184 9.69 2.28 18.05
N LEU A 185 10.02 1.02 17.87
CA LEU A 185 9.01 0.05 17.41
C LEU A 185 8.37 -0.65 18.58
N UNK A 186 7.34 -0.40 18.81
CA UNK A 186 6.62 -0.96 19.87
C UNK A 186 5.74 -2.05 19.30
N ASN A 187 5.58 -3.05 20.01
CA ASN A 187 4.75 -4.20 19.58
C ASN A 187 5.19 -4.74 18.22
N CYS A 188 6.51 -4.94 18.10
CA CYS A 188 7.06 -5.43 16.85
C CYS A 188 6.78 -6.92 16.71
N ARG A 189 5.89 -7.29 15.81
CA ARG A 189 5.44 -8.67 15.64
C ARG A 189 6.09 -9.35 14.42
N LEU A 190 7.19 -8.78 13.91
CA LEU A 190 7.83 -9.30 12.69
C LEU A 190 8.28 -10.75 12.84
N GLN A 191 8.97 -11.06 13.93
CA GLN A 191 9.48 -12.43 14.10
C GLN A 191 8.36 -13.44 14.29
N MET A 192 7.29 -13.03 14.95
CA MET A 192 6.12 -13.90 15.09
C MET A 192 5.50 -14.20 13.73
N CYS A 193 5.32 -13.17 12.91
CA CYS A 193 4.78 -13.34 11.56
C CYS A 193 5.70 -14.22 10.71
N TRP A 194 6.99 -14.00 10.82
CA TRP A 194 8.00 -14.76 10.08
C TRP A 194 7.91 -16.24 10.41
N ASP A 195 7.98 -16.56 11.72
CA ASP A 195 7.98 -17.95 12.15
C ASP A 195 6.67 -18.66 11.78
N GLU A 196 5.54 -17.97 11.96
CA GLU A 196 4.24 -18.57 11.64
C GLU A 196 4.10 -18.76 10.13
N CYS A 197 4.56 -17.81 9.32
CA CYS A 197 4.45 -17.93 7.87
C CYS A 197 5.29 -19.08 7.33
N LEU A 198 6.53 -19.24 7.82
CA LEU A 198 7.37 -20.34 7.36
C LEU A 198 6.79 -21.70 7.78
N LYS A 199 6.22 -21.76 8.96
CA LYS A 199 5.55 -22.98 9.42
C LYS A 199 4.33 -23.30 8.54
N ASN A 200 3.45 -22.32 8.32
CA ASN A 200 2.26 -22.52 7.51
C ASN A 200 2.61 -22.90 6.07
N ALA A 201 3.68 -22.33 5.56
CA ALA A 201 4.13 -22.59 4.20
C ALA A 201 4.86 -23.91 4.04
N ASN A 202 5.20 -24.58 5.15
CA ASN A 202 6.01 -25.80 5.11
C ASN A 202 7.31 -25.55 4.34
N PHE A 203 7.98 -24.47 4.70
CA PHE A 203 9.03 -23.87 3.87
C PHE A 203 10.19 -24.82 3.60
N ASP A 204 10.74 -25.45 4.66
CA ASP A 204 11.92 -26.29 4.50
C ASP A 204 11.66 -27.48 3.59
N ARG A 205 10.51 -28.13 3.76
CA ARG A 205 10.14 -29.27 2.93
C ARG A 205 9.98 -28.87 1.47
N ARG A 206 9.26 -27.77 1.23
CA ARG A 206 9.02 -27.34 -0.14
C ARG A 206 10.30 -26.87 -0.81
N ARG A 207 11.19 -26.23 -0.06
CA ARG A 207 12.49 -25.82 -0.57
C ARG A 207 13.29 -27.03 -1.06
N SER A 208 13.27 -28.12 -0.30
CA SER A 208 13.94 -29.36 -0.71
C SER A 208 13.31 -29.95 -1.95
N GLN A 209 11.98 -29.96 -2.03
CA GLN A 209 11.28 -30.47 -3.20
C GLN A 209 11.64 -29.65 -4.44
N ILE A 210 11.77 -28.35 -4.29
CA ILE A 210 12.14 -27.44 -5.39
C ILE A 210 13.55 -27.76 -5.87
N ALA A 211 14.49 -28.00 -4.96
CA ALA A 211 15.86 -28.34 -5.33
C ALA A 211 15.87 -29.62 -6.19
N GLU A 212 15.07 -30.63 -5.82
CA GLU A 212 14.96 -31.87 -6.59
C GLU A 212 14.32 -31.60 -7.96
N PHE A 213 13.24 -30.83 -8.00
CA PHE A 213 12.60 -30.49 -9.25
C PHE A 213 13.59 -29.80 -10.20
N ASN A 214 14.39 -28.90 -9.70
CA ASN A 214 15.34 -28.13 -10.52
C ASN A 214 16.46 -29.03 -11.05
N LYS A 215 16.86 -30.05 -10.31
CA LYS A 215 17.85 -31.03 -10.81
C LYS A 215 17.30 -31.84 -11.98
N MET A 216 16.02 -32.16 -11.93
CA MET A 216 15.39 -33.05 -12.90
C MET A 216 14.89 -32.31 -14.14
N ASN A 217 14.88 -31.00 -14.15
CA ASN A 217 14.29 -30.21 -15.24
C ASN A 217 15.27 -29.13 -15.69
N ARG A 218 15.66 -29.17 -16.97
CA ARG A 218 16.59 -28.17 -17.51
C ARG A 218 15.90 -26.86 -17.86
N TRP A 219 14.73 -26.95 -18.46
CA TRP A 219 14.10 -25.76 -19.06
C TRP A 219 12.87 -25.25 -18.30
N ARG A 220 12.57 -25.87 -17.19
CA ARG A 220 11.57 -25.40 -16.25
C ARG A 220 12.22 -25.36 -14.87
N LYS A 221 12.10 -24.22 -14.19
CA LYS A 221 12.73 -24.05 -12.87
C LYS A 221 11.73 -23.49 -11.91
N ARG A 222 11.87 -23.85 -10.65
CA ARG A 222 11.05 -23.32 -9.56
C ARG A 222 11.90 -22.53 -8.59
N GLY A 223 11.26 -21.61 -7.90
CA GLY A 223 11.90 -20.84 -6.85
C GLY A 223 10.91 -20.60 -5.73
N ILE A 224 11.43 -20.41 -4.53
CA ILE A 224 10.62 -20.06 -3.37
C ILE A 224 11.33 -18.95 -2.62
N SER A 225 10.55 -17.99 -2.09
CA SER A 225 11.13 -16.85 -1.42
C SER A 225 10.20 -16.33 -0.33
N VAL A 226 10.79 -15.71 0.69
CA VAL A 226 10.09 -15.13 1.83
C VAL A 226 10.40 -13.64 1.86
N VAL A 227 9.38 -12.82 2.08
CA VAL A 227 9.54 -11.37 2.20
C VAL A 227 8.72 -10.87 3.37
N PRO A 228 9.32 -10.09 4.28
CA PRO A 228 8.56 -9.41 5.32
C PRO A 228 8.12 -8.04 4.86
N THR A 229 7.18 -7.44 5.60
CA THR A 229 6.83 -6.04 5.40
C THR A 229 6.68 -5.36 6.76
N LYS A 230 7.10 -4.11 6.82
CA LYS A 230 6.90 -3.19 7.94
C LYS A 230 6.46 -1.87 7.29
N PHE A 231 5.22 -1.50 7.49
CA PHE A 231 4.66 -0.33 6.80
C PHE A 231 4.10 0.64 7.82
N GLY A 232 4.60 1.87 7.80
CA GLY A 232 4.20 2.92 8.75
C GLY A 232 2.85 3.51 8.38
N ILE A 233 1.99 3.67 9.38
CA ILE A 233 0.62 4.13 9.19
C ILE A 233 0.48 5.55 9.73
N ALA A 234 0.40 6.49 8.83
CA ALA A 234 0.02 7.90 8.99
C ALA A 234 0.35 8.60 7.68
N PHE A 235 -0.28 9.73 7.46
CA PHE A 235 0.24 10.66 6.44
C PHE A 235 1.54 11.25 6.96
N THR A 236 2.54 11.36 6.10
CA THR A 236 3.79 12.03 6.50
C THR A 236 3.60 13.54 6.63
N ALA A 237 2.61 14.11 5.93
CA ALA A 237 2.22 15.49 6.17
C ALA A 237 1.27 15.52 7.38
N LEU A 238 1.68 16.15 8.45
CA LEU A 238 0.99 16.08 9.73
C LEU A 238 -0.48 16.44 9.63
N PHE A 239 -0.82 17.53 8.93
CA PHE A 239 -2.20 18.02 8.86
C PHE A 239 -3.18 17.08 8.17
N UNK A 240 -2.78 16.14 7.55
CA UNK A 240 -3.54 15.21 6.93
C UNK A 240 -4.13 14.26 7.84
N ASN A 241 -3.61 14.13 9.06
CA ASN A 241 -4.00 13.09 10.02
C ASN A 241 -5.16 13.54 10.90
N GLN A 242 -6.29 13.81 10.30
CA GLN A 242 -7.51 14.26 10.98
C GLN A 242 -8.73 13.82 10.20
N ALA A 243 -9.88 13.72 10.89
CA ALA A 243 -11.15 13.35 10.24
C ALA A 243 -12.32 13.87 11.06
N GLY A 244 -13.46 13.98 10.39
CA GLY A 244 -14.71 14.38 11.01
C GLY A 244 -15.83 13.40 10.69
N ALA A 245 -16.90 13.50 11.48
CA ALA A 245 -18.09 12.66 11.28
C ALA A 245 -19.33 13.44 11.71
N LEU A 246 -20.48 13.01 11.20
CA LEU A 246 -21.77 13.56 11.55
C LEU A 246 -22.75 12.40 11.75
N LEU A 247 -23.41 12.37 12.91
CA LEU A 247 -24.32 11.31 13.27
C LEU A 247 -25.69 11.90 13.55
N HIS A 248 -26.69 11.47 12.79
CA HIS A 248 -28.08 11.86 13.02
C HIS A 248 -28.86 10.64 13.48
N VAL A 249 -29.51 10.76 14.64
CA VAL A 249 -30.42 9.72 15.13
C VAL A 249 -31.84 10.24 14.95
N TYR A 250 -32.64 9.48 14.21
CA TYR A 250 -34.02 9.89 13.93
C TYR A 250 -34.93 9.35 15.01
N LYS A 251 -36.12 9.97 15.15
CA LYS A 251 -37.02 9.59 16.24
C LYS A 251 -37.57 8.19 16.12
N ASP A 252 -37.47 7.57 14.96
CA ASP A 252 -37.84 6.16 14.78
C ASP A 252 -36.72 5.19 15.16
N GLY A 253 -35.59 5.71 15.61
CA GLY A 253 -34.45 4.90 16.02
C GLY A 253 -33.43 4.62 14.92
N SER A 254 -33.73 4.99 13.68
CA SER A 254 -32.76 4.80 12.61
C SER A 254 -31.66 5.85 12.68
N VAL A 255 -30.50 5.54 12.11
CA VAL A 255 -29.31 6.38 12.19
C VAL A 255 -28.78 6.67 10.80
N LEU A 256 -28.50 7.94 10.52
CA LEU A 256 -27.79 8.34 9.29
C LEU A 256 -26.38 8.76 9.69
N LEU A 257 -25.39 8.06 9.17
CA LEU A 257 -23.99 8.31 9.48
C LEU A 257 -23.32 8.93 8.25
N SER A 258 -22.56 10.01 8.50
CA SER A 258 -21.69 10.62 7.50
C SER A 258 -20.29 10.73 8.05
N HIS A 259 -19.31 10.53 7.20
CA HIS A 259 -17.91 10.71 7.58
C HIS A 259 -17.13 11.23 6.37
N GLY A 260 -15.87 11.59 6.58
CA GLY A 260 -15.09 12.24 5.54
C GLY A 260 -14.44 11.31 4.53
N GLY A 261 -14.49 10.00 4.75
CA GLY A 261 -13.83 9.05 3.87
C GLY A 261 -14.67 8.70 2.65
N THR A 262 -14.00 8.31 1.58
CA THR A 262 -14.63 7.91 0.32
C THR A 262 -14.60 6.40 0.20
N GLU A 263 -15.72 5.79 -0.17
CA GLU A 263 -15.78 4.37 -0.46
C GLU A 263 -15.24 4.11 -1.87
N MET A 264 -14.20 3.27 -1.95
CA MET A 264 -13.52 2.94 -3.20
C MET A 264 -13.49 1.44 -3.46
N GLY A 265 -14.29 0.66 -2.73
CA GLY A 265 -14.28 -0.79 -2.78
C GLY A 265 -13.53 -1.43 -1.63
N GLN A 266 -12.89 -0.63 -0.78
CA GLN A 266 -12.12 -1.14 0.35
C GLN A 266 -12.98 -1.49 1.57
N GLY A 267 -14.28 -1.19 1.51
CA GLY A 267 -15.19 -1.54 2.60
C GLY A 267 -15.22 -0.54 3.75
N LEU A 268 -14.77 0.69 3.50
CA LEU A 268 -14.72 1.70 4.56
C LEU A 268 -16.11 1.98 5.14
N HIS A 269 -17.12 2.14 4.29
CA HIS A 269 -18.46 2.43 4.79
C HIS A 269 -18.99 1.29 5.68
N THR A 270 -18.75 0.05 5.29
CA THR A 270 -19.16 -1.09 6.10
C THR A 270 -18.46 -1.08 7.46
N LYS A 271 -17.15 -0.79 7.48
CA LYS A 271 -16.42 -0.72 8.74
C LYS A 271 -16.94 0.41 9.63
N MET A 272 -17.27 1.57 9.03
CA MET A 272 -17.78 2.70 9.82
C MET A 272 -19.16 2.39 10.41
N ILE A 273 -19.99 1.69 9.66
CA ILE A 273 -21.29 1.20 10.20
C ILE A 273 -21.04 0.26 11.38
N GLN A 274 -20.05 -0.63 11.25
CA GLN A 274 -19.72 -1.55 12.36
C GLN A 274 -19.21 -0.82 13.59
N VAL A 275 -18.38 0.22 13.40
CA VAL A 275 -17.89 1.02 14.53
C VAL A 275 -19.07 1.69 15.23
N ALA A 276 -19.96 2.31 14.48
CA ALA A 276 -21.11 3.01 15.06
C ALA A 276 -22.07 2.02 15.74
N ALA A 277 -22.33 0.88 15.12
CA ALA A 277 -23.23 -0.14 15.69
C ALA A 277 -22.68 -0.65 17.03
N ARG A 278 -21.39 -0.89 17.09
CA ARG A 278 -20.74 -1.35 18.32
C ARG A 278 -20.80 -0.26 19.40
N ALA A 279 -20.47 0.98 19.02
CA ALA A 279 -20.43 2.08 19.98
C ALA A 279 -21.81 2.39 20.55
N LEU A 280 -22.85 2.36 19.71
CA LEU A 280 -24.23 2.64 20.15
C LEU A 280 -24.93 1.41 20.70
N ASP A 281 -24.36 0.23 20.52
CA ASP A 281 -24.92 -1.05 20.92
C ASP A 281 -26.30 -1.29 20.25
N ILE A 282 -26.33 -1.11 18.94
CA ILE A 282 -27.53 -1.31 18.12
C ILE A 282 -27.20 -2.18 16.92
N SER A 283 -28.24 -2.68 16.27
CA SER A 283 -28.05 -3.45 15.05
C SER A 283 -27.46 -2.60 13.92
N PRO A 284 -26.48 -3.09 13.19
CA PRO A 284 -25.99 -2.35 12.02
C PRO A 284 -27.05 -2.10 10.97
N ASP A 285 -28.12 -2.89 10.96
CA ASP A 285 -29.24 -2.69 10.02
C ASP A 285 -29.94 -1.36 10.23
N LEU A 286 -29.81 -0.75 11.40
CA LEU A 286 -30.41 0.56 11.68
C LEU A 286 -29.59 1.72 11.13
N ILE A 287 -28.39 1.48 10.64
CA ILE A 287 -27.45 2.54 10.27
C ILE A 287 -27.28 2.58 8.75
N HIS A 288 -27.42 3.78 8.18
CA HIS A 288 -27.30 3.99 6.75
C HIS A 288 -26.26 5.08 6.47
N ILE A 289 -25.47 4.88 5.43
CA ILE A 289 -24.57 5.92 4.89
C ILE A 289 -25.03 6.20 3.46
N SER A 290 -25.38 7.46 3.17
CA SER A 290 -25.86 7.82 1.84
C SER A 290 -24.73 8.18 0.88
N GLU A 291 -23.79 8.99 1.33
CA GLU A 291 -22.66 9.45 0.50
C GLU A 291 -21.68 10.24 1.36
N THR A 292 -20.53 10.55 0.77
CA THR A 292 -19.58 11.49 1.37
C THR A 292 -19.81 12.85 0.69
N SER A 293 -19.97 13.88 1.51
CA SER A 293 -20.32 15.21 0.99
C SER A 293 -19.73 16.30 1.88
N THR A 294 -19.21 17.34 1.23
CA THR A 294 -18.54 18.43 1.95
C THR A 294 -19.50 19.30 2.76
N ASP A 295 -20.80 19.25 2.47
CA ASP A 295 -21.79 19.98 3.28
C ASP A 295 -22.20 19.22 4.54
N LYS A 296 -21.79 17.96 4.68
CA LYS A 296 -22.03 17.19 5.89
C LYS A 296 -20.77 17.09 6.74
N VAL A 297 -19.63 16.87 6.12
CA VAL A 297 -18.33 16.81 6.83
C VAL A 297 -17.36 17.68 6.06
N PRO A 298 -16.99 18.83 6.61
CA PRO A 298 -16.09 19.77 5.91
C PRO A 298 -14.63 19.44 6.16
N ASN A 299 -13.77 19.95 5.29
CA ASN A 299 -12.31 19.97 5.50
C ASN A 299 -11.73 18.57 5.70
N THR A 300 -12.20 17.61 4.90
CA THR A 300 -11.74 16.23 5.02
C THR A 300 -10.35 16.06 4.40
N SER A 301 -9.57 15.16 4.99
CA SER A 301 -8.31 14.72 4.40
C SER A 301 -8.59 13.78 3.23
N ALA A 302 -7.58 13.59 2.39
CA ALA A 302 -7.67 12.58 1.33
C ALA A 302 -7.92 11.21 1.96
N THR A 303 -8.66 10.35 1.26
CA THR A 303 -8.82 8.96 1.68
C THR A 303 -7.61 8.19 1.15
N ALA A 304 -6.55 8.16 1.95
CA ALA A 304 -5.24 7.68 1.53
C ALA A 304 -4.44 7.24 2.75
N ALA A 305 -3.18 6.87 2.54
CA ALA A 305 -2.24 6.46 3.59
C ALA A 305 -2.73 5.26 4.40
N SER A 306 -3.68 4.51 3.86
CA SER A 306 -4.33 3.37 4.53
C SER A 306 -5.00 3.76 5.85
N ALA A 307 -5.17 5.04 6.12
CA ALA A 307 -5.61 5.56 7.41
C ALA A 307 -7.12 5.79 7.50
N GLY A 308 -7.87 5.40 6.47
CA GLY A 308 -9.30 5.70 6.43
C GLY A 308 -10.06 5.19 7.63
N SER A 309 -9.88 3.91 7.96
CA SER A 309 -10.58 3.33 9.11
C SER A 309 -10.11 3.94 10.43
N ASP A 310 -8.79 4.20 10.54
CA ASP A 310 -8.24 4.77 11.76
C ASP A 310 -8.84 6.15 12.03
N LEU A 311 -8.75 7.04 11.05
CA LEU A 311 -9.15 8.43 11.24
C LEU A 311 -10.66 8.58 11.33
N ASN A 312 -11.37 8.03 10.34
CA ASN A 312 -12.83 8.16 10.31
C ASN A 312 -13.48 7.34 11.42
N GLY A 313 -12.90 6.18 11.74
CA GLY A 313 -13.43 5.34 12.80
C GLY A 313 -13.40 6.05 14.14
N MET A 314 -12.30 6.75 14.45
CA MET A 314 -12.20 7.49 15.70
C MET A 314 -13.14 8.69 15.71
N ALA A 315 -13.34 9.36 14.58
CA ALA A 315 -14.29 10.47 14.49
C ALA A 315 -15.73 9.97 14.69
N VAL A 316 -16.06 8.83 14.08
CA VAL A 316 -17.38 8.21 14.27
C VAL A 316 -17.60 7.83 15.74
N LEU A 317 -16.58 7.25 16.36
CA LEU A 317 -16.65 6.88 17.77
C LEU A 317 -16.89 8.11 18.64
N ASP A 318 -16.23 9.22 18.36
CA ASP A 318 -16.42 10.47 19.10
C ASP A 318 -17.87 10.96 19.01
N ALA A 319 -18.45 10.95 17.81
CA ALA A 319 -19.84 11.36 17.63
C ALA A 319 -20.79 10.42 18.37
N CYS A 320 -20.54 9.10 18.31
CA CYS A 320 -21.37 8.12 19.00
C CYS A 320 -21.31 8.30 20.51
N ASN A 321 -20.12 8.58 21.04
CA ASN A 321 -19.94 8.80 22.49
C ASN A 321 -20.74 10.00 22.97
N LYS A 322 -20.81 11.06 22.16
CA LYS A 322 -21.63 12.23 22.52
C LYS A 322 -23.11 11.87 22.61
N ILE A 323 -23.61 11.07 21.68
CA ILE A 323 -25.00 10.60 21.74
C ILE A 323 -25.19 9.69 22.96
N ASN A 324 -24.27 8.77 23.21
CA ASN A 324 -24.35 7.89 24.39
C ASN A 324 -24.39 8.69 25.69
N ASP A 325 -23.60 9.75 25.79
CA ASP A 325 -23.60 10.59 26.99
C ASP A 325 -24.98 11.22 27.21
N ARG A 326 -25.60 11.71 26.13
CA ARG A 326 -26.94 12.31 26.25
C ARG A 326 -28.01 11.28 26.59
N LEU A 327 -27.83 10.03 26.12
CA LEU A 327 -28.82 8.95 26.38
C LEU A 327 -28.60 8.28 27.73
N SER A 328 -27.48 8.54 28.43
CA SER A 328 -27.15 7.83 29.66
C SER A 328 -28.23 7.95 30.73
N VAL A 329 -28.88 9.10 30.81
CA VAL A 329 -29.95 9.32 31.78
C VAL A 329 -31.14 8.40 31.52
N TYR A 330 -31.44 8.13 30.25
CA TYR A 330 -32.55 7.25 29.86
C TYR A 330 -32.21 5.78 30.08
N LYS A 331 -31.01 5.40 29.83
CA LYS A 331 -30.54 4.04 30.09
C LYS A 331 -30.61 3.73 31.59
N LYS A 332 -30.28 4.70 32.41
CA LYS A 332 -30.32 4.53 33.88
C LYS A 332 -31.75 4.54 34.41
N SER A 333 -32.60 5.44 33.92
CA SER A 333 -33.98 5.58 34.43
C SER A 333 -34.93 4.56 33.85
N MET A 334 -34.64 4.01 32.68
CA MET A 334 -35.48 3.02 32.00
C MET A 334 -34.64 1.81 31.56
N PRO A 335 -34.01 1.11 32.51
CA PRO A 335 -33.09 0.01 32.11
C PRO A 335 -33.81 -1.19 31.52
N ASP A 336 -35.10 -1.30 31.72
CA ASP A 336 -35.94 -2.38 31.19
C ASP A 336 -36.44 -2.09 29.77
N LYS A 337 -36.16 -0.90 29.25
CA LYS A 337 -36.57 -0.51 27.90
C LYS A 337 -35.40 -0.69 26.93
N ASP A 338 -35.61 -0.30 25.67
CA ASP A 338 -34.62 -0.50 24.61
C ASP A 338 -34.28 0.82 23.92
N TRP A 339 -33.39 0.72 22.95
CA TRP A 339 -32.92 1.85 22.15
C TRP A 339 -34.09 2.70 21.63
N PHE A 340 -35.14 2.04 21.07
CA PHE A 340 -36.24 2.78 20.46
C PHE A 340 -37.00 3.61 21.49
N ALA A 341 -37.19 3.07 22.69
CA ALA A 341 -37.87 3.77 23.77
C ALA A 341 -37.02 4.94 24.27
N TRP A 342 -35.71 4.74 24.42
CA TRP A 342 -34.81 5.82 24.88
C TRP A 342 -34.79 6.97 23.88
N ILE A 343 -34.72 6.68 22.58
CA ILE A 343 -34.71 7.69 21.53
C ILE A 343 -36.03 8.47 21.52
N ALA A 344 -37.15 7.76 21.62
CA ALA A 344 -38.47 8.41 21.65
C ALA A 344 -38.58 9.37 22.82
N GLN A 345 -38.14 8.94 24.01
CA GLN A 345 -38.23 9.79 25.21
C GLN A 345 -37.27 10.99 25.10
N ALA A 346 -36.07 10.77 24.59
CA ALA A 346 -35.09 11.84 24.36
C ALA A 346 -35.69 12.93 23.46
N TYR A 347 -36.34 12.49 22.37
CA TYR A 347 -37.00 13.43 21.47
C TYR A 347 -38.08 14.23 22.20
N MET A 348 -38.91 13.54 22.97
CA MET A 348 -39.98 14.21 23.73
C MET A 348 -39.44 15.21 24.76
N ASP A 349 -38.27 14.91 25.32
CA ASP A 349 -37.59 15.77 26.27
C ASP A 349 -36.77 16.87 25.61
N ARG A 350 -36.81 16.97 24.30
CA ARG A 350 -36.08 17.98 23.51
C ARG A 350 -34.57 17.87 23.66
N VAL A 351 -34.07 16.63 23.62
CA VAL A 351 -32.65 16.35 23.61
C VAL A 351 -32.18 16.29 22.16
N GLY A 352 -31.08 16.96 21.85
CA GLY A 352 -30.53 16.95 20.49
C GLY A 352 -29.99 15.58 20.11
N LEU A 353 -30.47 15.04 18.99
CA LEU A 353 -30.14 13.69 18.54
C LEU A 353 -29.22 13.73 17.31
N SER A 354 -28.39 14.76 17.23
CA SER A 354 -27.39 14.89 16.18
C SER A 354 -26.08 15.33 16.85
N ALA A 355 -24.97 14.74 16.42
CA ALA A 355 -23.67 15.07 16.97
C ALA A 355 -22.61 15.00 15.90
N THR A 356 -21.64 15.90 15.98
CA THR A 356 -20.43 15.81 15.16
C THR A 356 -19.34 15.10 15.94
N GLY A 357 -18.44 14.46 15.20
CA GLY A 357 -17.23 13.89 15.79
C GLY A 357 -16.01 14.42 15.09
N PHE A 358 -14.89 14.39 15.81
CA PHE A 358 -13.61 14.83 15.25
C PHE A 358 -12.49 14.04 15.89
N TYR A 359 -11.42 13.83 15.10
CA TYR A 359 -10.24 13.12 15.57
C TYR A 359 -9.00 13.67 14.90
N ALA A 360 -7.96 13.88 15.69
CA ALA A 360 -6.62 14.20 15.20
C ALA A 360 -5.66 13.21 15.87
N THR A 361 -4.88 12.52 15.07
CA THR A 361 -3.97 11.50 15.62
C THR A 361 -2.96 12.14 16.57
N PRO A 362 -2.89 11.69 17.82
CA PRO A 362 -1.97 12.31 18.78
C PRO A 362 -0.54 11.76 18.65
N ASN A 363 0.41 12.57 19.12
CA ASN A 363 1.79 12.14 19.34
C ASN A 363 2.49 11.65 18.08
N ILE A 364 2.21 12.29 16.94
CA ILE A 364 2.92 12.02 15.69
C ILE A 364 3.52 13.33 15.19
N GLY A 365 4.55 13.19 14.34
CA GLY A 365 5.26 14.31 13.75
C GLY A 365 6.72 13.98 13.61
N TYR A 366 7.40 14.70 12.75
CA TYR A 366 8.81 14.42 12.46
C TYR A 366 9.52 15.70 12.05
N ASP A 367 10.74 15.83 12.55
CA ASP A 367 11.62 16.96 12.23
C ASP A 367 12.84 16.46 11.48
N PHE A 368 12.91 16.78 10.19
CA PHE A 368 14.05 16.37 9.35
C PHE A 368 15.36 16.99 9.81
N ALA A 369 15.31 18.19 10.42
CA ALA A 369 16.54 18.87 10.85
C ALA A 369 17.24 18.12 11.99
N THR A 370 16.45 17.51 12.87
CA THR A 370 17.00 16.77 14.01
C THR A 370 16.92 15.26 13.84
N ASN A 371 16.32 14.78 12.76
CA ASN A 371 16.07 13.37 12.51
C ASN A 371 15.39 12.73 13.73
N SER A 372 14.29 13.31 14.17
CA SER A 372 13.62 12.81 15.35
C SER A 372 12.11 13.03 15.27
N GLY A 373 11.39 12.20 16.00
CA GLY A 373 9.95 12.25 16.07
C GLY A 373 9.33 10.91 15.72
N ASN A 374 7.99 10.93 15.59
CA ASN A 374 7.22 9.74 15.26
C ASN A 374 6.41 10.04 14.00
N PRO A 375 6.99 9.84 12.81
CA PRO A 375 6.22 10.12 11.59
C PRO A 375 5.03 9.18 11.43
N PHE A 376 5.01 8.03 12.13
CA PHE A 376 3.94 7.06 11.99
C PHE A 376 3.30 6.77 13.33
N ASN A 377 1.98 6.55 13.31
CA ASN A 377 1.23 6.22 14.52
C ASN A 377 1.60 4.82 15.03
N TYR A 378 1.74 3.89 14.11
CA TYR A 378 2.16 2.51 14.38
C TYR A 378 2.57 1.88 13.06
N PHE A 379 2.95 0.61 13.12
CA PHE A 379 3.36 -0.13 11.91
C PHE A 379 2.51 -1.36 11.73
N THR A 380 2.18 -1.67 10.49
CA THR A 380 1.54 -2.93 10.14
C THR A 380 2.63 -3.86 9.63
N TYR A 381 2.64 -5.08 10.18
CA TYR A 381 3.66 -6.09 9.89
C TYR A 381 3.04 -7.27 9.18
N GLY A 382 3.85 -7.96 8.39
CA GLY A 382 3.43 -9.20 7.76
C GLY A 382 4.59 -9.91 7.10
N VAL A 383 4.35 -11.14 6.68
CA VAL A 383 5.35 -11.96 5.97
C VAL A 383 4.62 -12.80 4.93
N ALA A 384 5.23 -12.93 3.76
CA ALA A 384 4.70 -13.78 2.71
C ALA A 384 5.78 -14.74 2.21
N CYS A 385 5.33 -15.93 1.82
CA CYS A 385 6.17 -16.94 1.18
C CYS A 385 5.51 -17.32 -0.14
N SER A 386 6.24 -17.19 -1.25
CA SER A 386 5.72 -17.50 -2.57
C SER A 386 6.60 -18.49 -3.29
N GLU A 387 5.98 -19.41 -4.00
CA GLU A 387 6.64 -20.38 -4.87
C GLU A 387 6.19 -20.15 -6.31
N VAL A 388 7.14 -20.13 -7.24
CA VAL A 388 6.86 -19.91 -8.64
C VAL A 388 7.51 -21.00 -9.49
N GLU A 389 6.99 -21.15 -10.70
CA GLU A 389 7.64 -21.94 -11.75
C GLU A 389 7.82 -21.05 -12.96
N ILE A 390 9.02 -21.09 -13.58
CA ILE A 390 9.28 -20.35 -14.81
C ILE A 390 9.54 -21.30 -15.95
N ASP A 391 9.20 -20.86 -17.16
CA ASP A 391 9.59 -21.52 -18.39
C ASP A 391 10.83 -20.78 -18.92
N CYS A 392 11.99 -21.44 -18.86
CA CYS A 392 13.25 -20.79 -19.19
C CYS A 392 13.35 -20.41 -20.66
N LEU A 393 12.55 -21.02 -21.52
CA LEU A 393 12.61 -20.74 -22.96
C LEU A 393 11.69 -19.60 -23.40
N THR A 394 10.62 -19.35 -22.65
CA THR A 394 9.68 -18.28 -22.99
C THR A 394 9.74 -17.11 -22.02
N GLY A 395 10.20 -17.34 -20.80
CA GLY A 395 10.13 -16.35 -19.74
C GLY A 395 8.79 -16.28 -19.02
N ASP A 396 7.84 -17.14 -19.38
CA ASP A 396 6.56 -17.19 -18.66
C ASP A 396 6.77 -17.69 -17.24
N HIS A 397 5.90 -17.24 -16.35
CA HIS A 397 5.93 -17.73 -14.97
C HIS A 397 4.52 -18.01 -14.49
N GLN A 398 4.43 -18.81 -13.45
CA GLN A 398 3.17 -19.09 -12.76
C GLN A 398 3.44 -19.13 -11.26
N VAL A 399 2.55 -18.55 -10.48
CA VAL A 399 2.66 -18.59 -9.02
C VAL A 399 1.94 -19.85 -8.54
N VAL A 400 2.73 -20.77 -8.00
CA VAL A 400 2.22 -22.07 -7.58
C VAL A 400 1.47 -21.94 -6.25
N ARG A 401 2.06 -21.19 -5.29
CA ARG A 401 1.47 -21.08 -3.96
C ARG A 401 2.02 -19.84 -3.26
N THR A 402 1.14 -19.16 -2.54
CA THR A 402 1.52 -18.06 -1.65
C THR A 402 0.84 -18.26 -0.31
N ASP A 403 1.63 -18.10 0.76
CA ASP A 403 1.15 -18.08 2.15
C ASP A 403 1.50 -16.73 2.75
N ILE A 404 0.53 -16.11 3.41
CA ILE A 404 0.69 -14.79 4.03
C ILE A 404 0.21 -14.83 5.46
N VAL A 405 0.98 -14.20 6.36
CA VAL A 405 0.55 -13.91 7.73
C VAL A 405 0.67 -12.41 7.95
N MET A 406 -0.44 -11.77 8.34
CA MET A 406 -0.48 -10.33 8.62
C MET A 406 -0.86 -10.07 10.06
N ASP A 407 -0.17 -9.12 10.70
CA ASP A 407 -0.58 -8.56 11.98
C ASP A 407 -1.51 -7.38 11.71
N LEU A 408 -2.81 -7.62 11.79
CA LEU A 408 -3.81 -6.57 11.61
C LEU A 408 -4.54 -6.23 12.90
N GLY A 409 -3.88 -6.49 14.03
CA GLY A 409 -4.49 -6.22 15.33
C GLY A 409 -5.74 -7.06 15.54
N SER A 410 -6.77 -6.43 16.11
CA SER A 410 -8.10 -7.05 16.20
C SER A 410 -8.93 -6.57 15.02
N SER A 411 -9.15 -7.44 14.06
CA SER A 411 -9.82 -7.04 12.82
C SER A 411 -11.26 -6.62 13.07
N ILE A 412 -11.65 -5.46 12.55
CA ILE A 412 -13.04 -5.01 12.62
C ILE A 412 -13.92 -5.89 11.73
N ASN A 413 -13.38 -6.34 10.60
CA ASN A 413 -14.12 -7.16 9.64
C ASN A 413 -13.12 -8.06 8.93
N PRO A 414 -12.97 -9.31 9.40
CA PRO A 414 -11.98 -10.21 8.80
C PRO A 414 -12.20 -10.49 7.31
N ALA A 415 -13.45 -10.54 6.85
CA ALA A 415 -13.69 -10.77 5.43
C ALA A 415 -13.15 -9.63 4.58
N ILE A 416 -13.39 -8.39 5.02
CA ILE A 416 -12.85 -7.22 4.32
C ILE A 416 -11.32 -7.22 4.41
N ASP A 417 -10.78 -7.47 5.59
CA ASP A 417 -9.33 -7.40 5.79
C ASP A 417 -8.60 -8.46 4.96
N ILE A 418 -9.09 -9.69 4.93
CA ILE A 418 -8.49 -10.73 4.11
C ILE A 418 -8.58 -10.36 2.63
N GLY A 419 -9.74 -9.84 2.20
CA GLY A 419 -9.89 -9.37 0.83
C GLY A 419 -8.93 -8.25 0.48
N GLN A 420 -8.64 -7.36 1.42
CA GLN A 420 -7.67 -6.28 1.19
C GLN A 420 -6.24 -6.83 1.11
N VAL A 421 -5.91 -7.82 1.92
CA VAL A 421 -4.59 -8.46 1.83
C VAL A 421 -4.43 -9.10 0.46
N GLU A 422 -5.42 -9.85 0.01
CA GLU A 422 -5.38 -10.50 -1.30
C GLU A 422 -5.27 -9.46 -2.42
N GLY A 423 -6.11 -8.42 -2.36
CA GLY A 423 -6.12 -7.39 -3.40
C GLY A 423 -4.85 -6.56 -3.43
N GLY A 424 -4.34 -6.19 -2.25
CA GLY A 424 -3.06 -5.46 -2.18
C GLY A 424 -1.92 -6.29 -2.71
N PHE A 425 -1.90 -7.58 -2.36
CA PHE A 425 -0.89 -8.51 -2.86
C PHE A 425 -0.94 -8.58 -4.40
N MET A 426 -2.14 -8.68 -4.97
CA MET A 426 -2.25 -8.76 -6.43
C MET A 426 -1.85 -7.45 -7.12
N GLN A 427 -2.06 -6.30 -6.47
CA GLN A 427 -1.49 -5.04 -6.99
C GLN A 427 0.03 -5.11 -7.02
N GLY A 428 0.63 -5.64 -5.97
CA GLY A 428 2.08 -5.84 -5.95
C GLY A 428 2.54 -6.85 -6.97
N TYR A 429 1.76 -7.90 -7.20
CA TYR A 429 2.07 -8.85 -8.26
C TYR A 429 2.25 -8.11 -9.58
N GLY A 430 1.29 -7.26 -9.92
CA GLY A 430 1.38 -6.51 -11.16
C GLY A 430 2.62 -5.63 -11.21
N LEU A 431 2.86 -4.89 -10.13
CA LEU A 431 4.01 -3.99 -10.03
C LEU A 431 5.34 -4.71 -10.29
N PHE A 432 5.50 -5.88 -9.69
CA PHE A 432 6.80 -6.55 -9.73
C PHE A 432 6.98 -7.48 -10.93
N THR A 433 5.92 -7.76 -11.71
CA THR A 433 6.03 -8.77 -12.78
C THR A 433 5.56 -8.31 -14.15
N ILE A 434 4.36 -7.75 -14.29
CA ILE A 434 3.79 -7.57 -15.62
C ILE A 434 3.42 -6.13 -16.00
N GLU A 435 3.23 -5.25 -15.02
CA GLU A 435 2.82 -3.87 -15.32
C GLU A 435 4.04 -3.05 -15.71
N GLU A 436 4.03 -2.52 -16.92
CA GLU A 436 5.18 -1.79 -17.44
C GLU A 436 4.72 -0.57 -18.22
N MET A 437 5.24 0.60 -17.81
CA MET A 437 5.02 1.83 -18.57
C MET A 437 6.06 1.91 -19.67
N ILE A 438 5.59 2.14 -20.87
CA ILE A 438 6.44 2.19 -22.07
C ILE A 438 6.31 3.58 -22.69
N TYR A 439 7.45 4.21 -22.91
CA TYR A 439 7.52 5.54 -23.55
C TYR A 439 8.29 5.43 -24.86
N SER A 440 7.85 6.20 -25.84
CA SER A 440 8.62 6.31 -27.08
C SER A 440 9.89 7.14 -26.81
N PRO A 441 10.87 7.09 -27.72
CA PRO A 441 12.05 7.96 -27.57
C PRO A 441 11.71 9.45 -27.55
N GLN A 442 10.54 9.85 -28.07
CA GLN A 442 10.08 11.24 -28.02
C GLN A 442 9.31 11.58 -26.73
N GLY A 443 9.15 10.60 -25.84
CA GLY A 443 8.50 10.84 -24.55
C GLY A 443 7.00 10.57 -24.52
N MET A 444 6.42 10.04 -25.58
CA MET A 444 5.00 9.72 -25.61
C MET A 444 4.70 8.45 -24.83
N VAL A 445 3.62 8.47 -24.04
CA VAL A 445 3.14 7.28 -23.34
C VAL A 445 2.58 6.30 -24.38
N MET A 446 3.17 5.10 -24.44
CA MET A 446 2.71 4.06 -25.36
C MET A 446 1.76 3.08 -24.69
N SER A 447 1.84 2.94 -23.37
CA SER A 447 1.04 1.99 -22.57
C SER A 447 -0.28 2.64 -22.17
N ARG A 448 -1.20 2.77 -23.12
CA ARG A 448 -2.42 3.56 -22.91
C ARG A 448 -3.68 2.73 -22.75
N GLY A 449 -3.53 1.47 -22.36
CA GLY A 449 -4.69 0.62 -22.12
C GLY A 449 -4.26 -0.79 -21.83
N PRO A 450 -5.22 -1.65 -21.47
CA PRO A 450 -4.89 -3.02 -21.03
C PRO A 450 -4.25 -3.89 -22.09
N GLY A 451 -4.32 -3.50 -23.36
CA GLY A 451 -3.63 -4.23 -24.41
C GLY A 451 -2.11 -4.16 -24.32
N VAL A 452 -1.59 -3.08 -23.73
CA VAL A 452 -0.14 -2.88 -23.56
C VAL A 452 0.24 -2.81 -22.09
N TYR A 453 -0.55 -2.12 -21.27
CA TYR A 453 -0.33 -2.06 -19.82
C TYR A 453 -1.06 -3.23 -19.19
N LYS A 454 -0.36 -4.36 -19.04
CA LYS A 454 -0.99 -5.59 -18.56
C LYS A 454 -1.29 -5.54 -17.09
N LEU A 455 -2.46 -6.01 -16.72
CA LEU A 455 -2.91 -6.13 -15.32
C LEU A 455 -3.04 -7.61 -14.97
N PRO A 456 -2.91 -7.96 -13.69
CA PRO A 456 -3.11 -9.36 -13.29
C PRO A 456 -4.49 -9.86 -13.68
N GLY A 457 -4.53 -11.03 -14.28
CA GLY A 457 -5.77 -11.71 -14.62
C GLY A 457 -6.02 -12.90 -13.71
N PHE A 458 -7.06 -13.66 -14.01
CA PHE A 458 -7.41 -14.82 -13.17
C PHE A 458 -6.27 -15.83 -13.09
N GLY A 459 -5.58 -16.05 -14.21
CA GLY A 459 -4.49 -17.03 -14.24
C GLY A 459 -3.26 -16.62 -13.47
N ASP A 460 -3.16 -15.36 -13.05
CA ASP A 460 -2.02 -14.86 -12.28
C ASP A 460 -2.20 -15.03 -10.79
N ILE A 461 -3.43 -15.29 -10.34
CA ILE A 461 -3.70 -15.52 -8.92
C ILE A 461 -2.97 -16.81 -8.50
N PRO A 462 -2.28 -16.82 -7.35
CA PRO A 462 -1.62 -18.06 -6.91
C PRO A 462 -2.59 -19.22 -6.89
N THR A 463 -2.16 -20.36 -7.40
CA THR A 463 -3.03 -21.55 -7.46
C THR A 463 -3.49 -21.95 -6.05
N VAL A 464 -2.58 -21.87 -5.08
CA VAL A 464 -2.92 -22.00 -3.66
C VAL A 464 -2.59 -20.66 -3.02
N PHE A 465 -3.57 -20.03 -2.39
CA PHE A 465 -3.43 -18.67 -1.87
C PHE A 465 -4.00 -18.63 -0.45
N ASN A 466 -3.14 -18.70 0.54
CA ASN A 466 -3.52 -18.79 1.96
C ASN A 466 -3.17 -17.50 2.67
N VAL A 467 -4.18 -16.87 3.28
CA VAL A 467 -3.99 -15.66 4.08
C VAL A 467 -4.50 -15.94 5.49
N SER A 468 -3.68 -15.66 6.48
CA SER A 468 -4.11 -15.73 7.87
C SER A 468 -3.72 -14.46 8.60
N LEU A 469 -4.52 -14.12 9.61
CA LEU A 469 -4.29 -12.96 10.45
C LEU A 469 -3.70 -13.42 11.77
N LEU A 470 -2.64 -12.75 12.21
CA LEU A 470 -1.97 -13.09 13.48
C LEU A 470 -2.96 -12.87 14.62
N LYS A 471 -3.11 -13.86 15.49
CA LYS A 471 -4.03 -13.80 16.62
C LYS A 471 -3.35 -13.23 17.86
N GLY A 472 -4.15 -12.60 18.73
CA GLY A 472 -3.65 -12.12 20.00
C GLY A 472 -2.66 -10.97 19.87
N ALA A 473 -2.87 -10.10 18.90
CA ALA A 473 -1.95 -9.00 18.59
C ALA A 473 -2.69 -7.66 18.67
N PRO A 474 -3.08 -7.21 19.87
CA PRO A 474 -3.84 -5.97 19.98
C PRO A 474 -3.04 -4.74 19.58
N ASN A 475 -3.76 -3.70 19.15
CA ASN A 475 -3.17 -2.43 18.79
C ASN A 475 -3.86 -1.31 19.57
N PRO A 476 -3.26 -0.82 20.64
CA PRO A 476 -3.92 0.22 21.45
C PRO A 476 -4.01 1.58 20.77
N ARG A 477 -3.40 1.76 19.62
CA ARG A 477 -3.31 3.07 18.99
C ARG A 477 -4.40 3.33 17.95
N ALA A 478 -5.28 2.36 17.70
CA ALA A 478 -6.32 2.54 16.68
C ALA A 478 -7.67 2.02 17.18
N VAL A 479 -8.72 2.37 16.45
CA VAL A 479 -10.10 2.11 16.83
C VAL A 479 -10.33 0.60 17.02
N TYR A 480 -10.84 0.24 18.18
CA TYR A 480 -11.14 -1.15 18.57
C TYR A 480 -9.97 -2.09 18.32
N SER A 481 -8.75 -1.56 18.53
CA SER A 481 -7.53 -2.37 18.48
C SER A 481 -7.18 -2.90 17.07
N SER A 482 -7.73 -2.30 16.03
CA SER A 482 -7.50 -2.71 14.64
C SER A 482 -6.21 -2.12 14.08
N LYS A 483 -5.82 -2.57 12.89
CA LYS A 483 -4.71 -1.98 12.14
C LYS A 483 -5.12 -1.74 10.69
N ALA A 484 -4.49 -0.73 10.09
CA ALA A 484 -4.68 -0.40 8.69
C ALA A 484 -4.14 -1.50 7.78
N VAL A 485 -4.83 -1.77 6.68
CA VAL A 485 -4.51 -2.90 5.81
C VAL A 485 -4.35 -2.53 4.33
N GLY A 486 -4.73 -1.33 3.93
CA GLY A 486 -4.81 -1.03 2.49
C GLY A 486 -3.50 -1.22 1.73
N GLU A 487 -2.44 -0.56 2.17
CA GLU A 487 -1.15 -0.58 1.48
C GLU A 487 -0.16 -1.62 1.98
N PRO A 488 -0.14 -1.96 3.28
CA PRO A 488 0.94 -2.82 3.79
C PRO A 488 1.14 -4.16 3.06
N PRO A 489 0.12 -4.85 2.58
CA PRO A 489 0.37 -6.15 1.93
C PRO A 489 0.96 -6.04 0.54
N LEU A 490 0.96 -4.86 -0.09
CA LEU A 490 1.43 -4.75 -1.46
C LEU A 490 2.86 -5.25 -1.62
N PHE A 491 3.77 -4.84 -0.74
CA PHE A 491 5.18 -5.21 -0.89
C PHE A 491 5.41 -6.71 -0.69
N LEU A 492 4.51 -7.40 -0.02
CA LEU A 492 4.64 -8.85 0.15
C LEU A 492 4.70 -9.58 -1.20
N ALA A 493 4.13 -8.99 -2.25
CA ALA A 493 4.18 -9.60 -3.58
C ALA A 493 5.58 -9.60 -4.18
N SER A 494 6.53 -8.85 -3.61
CA SER A 494 7.91 -8.98 -4.05
C SER A 494 8.46 -10.38 -3.75
N SER A 495 7.80 -11.16 -2.89
CA SER A 495 8.14 -12.57 -2.71
C SER A 495 8.03 -13.34 -4.02
N ILE A 496 7.12 -12.93 -4.90
CA ILE A 496 7.02 -13.54 -6.24
C ILE A 496 8.24 -13.15 -7.07
N PHE A 497 8.60 -11.87 -7.05
CA PHE A 497 9.77 -11.39 -7.79
C PHE A 497 11.04 -12.14 -7.36
N PHE A 498 11.25 -12.27 -6.06
CA PHE A 498 12.45 -12.92 -5.56
C PHE A 498 12.41 -14.44 -5.73
N ALA A 499 11.21 -15.04 -5.75
CA ALA A 499 11.08 -16.45 -6.12
C ALA A 499 11.43 -16.66 -7.60
N ILE A 500 11.00 -15.75 -8.45
CA ILE A 500 11.40 -15.77 -9.88
C ILE A 500 12.92 -15.67 -9.98
N LYS A 501 13.53 -14.78 -9.19
CA LYS A 501 14.98 -14.61 -9.21
C LYS A 501 15.69 -15.90 -8.78
N GLU A 502 15.15 -16.61 -7.79
CA GLU A 502 15.69 -17.91 -7.37
C GLU A 502 15.59 -18.94 -8.49
N ALA A 503 14.46 -18.96 -9.21
CA ALA A 503 14.29 -19.89 -10.33
C ALA A 503 15.28 -19.56 -11.45
N ILE A 504 15.48 -18.28 -11.76
CA ILE A 504 16.47 -17.86 -12.76
C ILE A 504 17.86 -18.28 -12.30
N SER A 505 18.16 -18.14 -11.02
CA SER A 505 19.45 -18.53 -10.46
C SER A 505 19.72 -20.03 -10.72
N ALA A 506 18.69 -20.87 -10.56
CA ALA A 506 18.82 -22.30 -10.86
C ALA A 506 19.09 -22.53 -12.34
N ALA A 507 18.43 -21.77 -13.21
CA ALA A 507 18.67 -21.88 -14.66
C ALA A 507 20.10 -21.45 -15.02
N ARG A 508 20.57 -20.37 -14.42
CA ARG A 508 21.92 -19.87 -14.65
C ARG A 508 22.97 -20.86 -14.16
N SER A 509 22.70 -21.50 -13.02
CA SER A 509 23.62 -22.51 -12.48
C SER A 509 23.81 -23.67 -13.44
N ASP A 510 22.77 -24.06 -14.17
CA ASP A 510 22.88 -25.11 -15.20
C ASP A 510 23.78 -24.69 -16.37
N SER A 511 24.00 -23.39 -16.53
CA SER A 511 24.92 -22.85 -17.54
C SER A 511 26.27 -22.44 -16.93
N GLY A 512 26.53 -22.81 -15.68
CA GLY A 512 27.78 -22.52 -15.01
C GLY A 512 27.92 -21.11 -14.47
N LEU A 513 26.82 -20.37 -14.32
CA LEU A 513 26.83 -18.98 -13.87
C LEU A 513 26.32 -18.93 -12.43
N ASN A 514 27.21 -18.65 -11.50
CA ASN A 514 26.86 -18.65 -10.05
C ASN A 514 27.11 -17.31 -9.38
N GLU A 515 27.53 -16.30 -10.12
CA GLU A 515 27.71 -14.97 -9.54
C GLU A 515 26.37 -14.25 -9.36
N TYR A 516 26.39 -13.22 -8.52
CA TYR A 516 25.21 -12.38 -8.30
C TYR A 516 24.80 -11.73 -9.64
N PHE A 517 23.50 -11.58 -9.86
CA PHE A 517 23.00 -10.88 -11.02
C PHE A 517 21.86 -9.96 -10.61
N TYR A 518 21.67 -8.90 -11.39
CA TYR A 518 20.61 -7.93 -11.17
C TYR A 518 19.42 -8.28 -12.05
N LEU A 519 18.23 -8.21 -11.46
CA LEU A 519 16.98 -8.36 -12.19
C LEU A 519 16.16 -7.11 -11.90
N GLU A 520 15.73 -6.42 -12.94
CA GLU A 520 14.95 -5.20 -12.76
C GLU A 520 13.47 -5.51 -12.70
N SER A 521 12.76 -4.72 -11.91
CA SER A 521 11.30 -4.79 -11.83
C SER A 521 10.70 -3.89 -12.91
N PRO A 522 9.64 -4.33 -13.58
CA PRO A 522 8.95 -5.62 -13.41
C PRO A 522 9.69 -6.76 -14.11
N ALA A 523 9.60 -7.95 -13.51
CA ALA A 523 10.22 -9.15 -14.08
C ALA A 523 9.33 -9.71 -15.20
N THR A 524 9.33 -9.01 -16.33
CA THR A 524 8.53 -9.41 -17.48
C THR A 524 9.10 -10.68 -18.12
N ALA A 525 8.33 -11.29 -19.01
CA ALA A 525 8.78 -12.49 -19.71
C ALA A 525 10.11 -12.27 -20.44
N ALA A 526 10.26 -11.11 -21.06
CA ALA A 526 11.51 -10.79 -21.77
C ALA A 526 12.69 -10.72 -20.80
N ARG A 527 12.50 -10.08 -19.63
CA ARG A 527 13.58 -9.97 -18.64
C ARG A 527 13.93 -11.32 -18.05
N ILE A 528 12.92 -12.15 -17.77
CA ILE A 528 13.18 -13.51 -17.25
C ILE A 528 13.95 -14.32 -18.28
N ARG A 529 13.48 -14.30 -19.52
CA ARG A 529 14.13 -15.08 -20.60
C ARG A 529 15.59 -14.70 -20.74
N MET A 530 15.88 -13.40 -20.83
CA MET A 530 17.25 -12.95 -21.06
C MET A 530 18.15 -13.15 -19.83
N ALA A 531 17.58 -13.06 -18.62
CA ALA A 531 18.36 -13.24 -17.40
C ALA A 531 18.84 -14.67 -17.24
N CYS A 532 18.17 -15.65 -17.82
CA CYS A 532 18.59 -17.05 -17.72
C CYS A 532 19.95 -17.30 -18.38
N GLN A 533 20.30 -16.53 -19.39
CA GLN A 533 21.64 -16.53 -20.03
C GLN A 533 22.14 -17.92 -20.38
N ASP A 534 21.38 -18.61 -21.18
CA ASP A 534 21.79 -19.92 -21.67
C ASP A 534 22.54 -19.77 -22.99
N ASN A 535 22.91 -20.92 -23.57
CA ASN A 535 23.68 -20.95 -24.84
C ASN A 535 22.88 -20.41 -26.02
N ILE A 536 21.56 -20.31 -25.90
CA ILE A 536 20.73 -19.72 -26.95
C ILE A 536 20.80 -18.20 -26.91
N THR A 537 20.55 -17.62 -25.72
CA THR A 537 20.54 -16.16 -25.56
C THR A 537 21.92 -15.56 -25.80
N ARG A 538 22.98 -16.31 -25.47
CA ARG A 538 24.35 -15.82 -25.66
C ARG A 538 24.70 -15.58 -27.12
N LYS A 539 23.91 -16.13 -28.06
CA LYS A 539 24.11 -15.87 -29.46
C LYS A 539 23.77 -14.44 -29.88
N PHE A 540 23.00 -13.75 -29.05
CA PHE A 540 22.56 -12.39 -29.34
C PHE A 540 23.53 -11.40 -28.70
N VAL A 541 24.28 -10.72 -29.54
CA VAL A 541 25.30 -9.76 -29.10
C VAL A 541 24.66 -8.39 -28.96
N ALA A 542 24.96 -7.71 -27.86
CA ALA A 542 24.46 -6.35 -27.62
C ALA A 542 24.94 -5.44 -28.75
N ALA A 543 24.05 -4.56 -29.20
CA ALA A 543 24.39 -3.61 -30.25
C ALA A 543 25.44 -2.63 -29.71
N LYS A 544 26.34 -2.21 -30.59
CA LYS A 544 27.34 -1.21 -30.23
C LYS A 544 26.63 0.10 -29.87
N GLU A 545 27.15 0.75 -28.84
CA GLU A 545 26.57 2.02 -28.39
C GLU A 545 26.49 3.00 -29.56
N GLY A 546 25.33 3.61 -29.72
CA GLY A 546 25.06 4.58 -30.78
C GLY A 546 24.74 3.97 -32.13
N SER A 547 24.74 2.63 -32.25
CA SER A 547 24.50 1.96 -33.56
C SER A 547 23.03 1.68 -33.82
N PHE A 548 22.13 1.97 -32.87
CA PHE A 548 20.70 1.77 -33.06
C PHE A 548 19.91 2.75 -32.23
N THR A 549 18.67 2.95 -32.61
CA THR A 549 17.73 3.78 -31.85
C THR A 549 16.73 2.87 -31.16
N PRO A 550 16.67 2.88 -29.83
CA PRO A 550 15.70 2.03 -29.15
C PRO A 550 14.27 2.45 -29.49
N TRP A 551 13.37 1.48 -29.55
CA TRP A 551 11.97 1.77 -29.83
C TRP A 551 11.25 2.32 -28.60
N ASN A 552 11.82 2.13 -27.43
CA ASN A 552 11.21 2.59 -26.19
C ASN A 552 12.28 3.11 -25.22
N VAL A 553 11.83 3.85 -24.24
CA VAL A 553 12.68 4.41 -23.19
C VAL A 553 12.24 3.80 -21.86
N VAL A 554 13.23 3.40 -21.06
CA VAL A 554 13.02 2.98 -19.68
C VAL A 554 13.23 4.21 -18.79
N PRO A 555 12.18 4.72 -18.12
CA PRO A 555 12.25 5.99 -17.38
C PRO A 555 13.05 5.91 -16.07
#